data_31d829eb716f6e95c88ae372238ca7fd
#
_entry.id   31d829eb716f6e95c88ae372238ca7fd
#
_cell.length_a   1.000
_cell.length_b   1.000
_cell.length_c   1.000
_cell.angle_alpha   90.00
_cell.angle_beta   90.00
_cell.angle_gamma   90.00
#
_symmetry.space_group_name_H-M   'P 1'
#
loop_
_entity.id
_entity.type
_entity.pdbx_description
1 polymer ?
#
loop_
_entity_poly.entity_id
_entity_poly.type
_entity_poly.pdbx_seq_one_letter_code
_entity_poly.pdbx_strand_id
1 'polypeptide(L)'
;MLGFRSRKTDEPQPSAELDAAASDAFQEALAQCLGDWAEGKLNREIASLDAAALRARLRPDLIEAIHRLGTALTARASQDLDSIVDLCINSNEASISAARLIGASNNQSERCQSLASASVEMQASVHSIRSTSTEAAAEAAATRQAVDNSVTAVRRTLQTMNGIASSVRDTSAKIADLSAASAEIGSIVGTIDAIANQTNLLALNARAGEFGRGFAVVAAEVKNLSQQTTKATEDIKGRIERLQAEMGGIVEAMAGGAKAVEIGMTEMNDLAQTIDQAGSRTAVVSTKMDEISGILAEQSAATDEVAQGITIIADLATANANEVMSLADTMSKTDSKVGKMLGDIARLSLDNQVVRLAKADHVIWKKRLVDMSVGRLQLKADELTDHHNCRLGKWYYGEAGQRFAGNAAFRALEKPHEAVHRHGKEAARLFSSGRIEEALSEIGKVEVASTDVLASLDRIKE
;
A
#
# COMPACT_ATOMS: atom_id res chain seq x y z
N MET A 1 15.14 17.35 129.00
CA MET A 1 15.06 16.11 128.28
C MET A 1 13.75 16.11 127.51
N LEU A 2 13.75 16.47 126.29
CA LEU A 2 12.55 16.62 125.49
C LEU A 2 12.52 15.55 124.36
N GLY A 3 11.51 14.65 124.50
CA GLY A 3 11.31 13.60 123.48
C GLY A 3 10.55 14.15 122.29
N PHE A 4 11.14 14.05 121.08
CA PHE A 4 10.45 14.27 119.80
C PHE A 4 9.64 13.02 119.37
N ARG A 5 8.31 13.17 119.33
CA ARG A 5 7.42 12.19 118.73
C ARG A 5 7.36 12.46 117.22
N SER A 6 7.85 11.54 116.42
CA SER A 6 7.64 11.49 114.98
C SER A 6 6.18 11.23 114.68
N ARG A 7 5.45 12.12 113.99
CA ARG A 7 4.17 11.81 113.34
C ARG A 7 4.46 11.14 112.08
N LYS A 8 4.11 9.88 111.94
CA LYS A 8 3.89 9.21 110.68
C LYS A 8 2.63 9.76 110.07
N THR A 9 2.76 10.43 108.93
CA THR A 9 1.61 10.75 108.09
C THR A 9 1.17 9.44 107.44
N ASP A 10 0.00 8.93 107.82
CA ASP A 10 -0.73 7.86 107.15
C ASP A 10 -1.18 8.44 105.76
N GLU A 11 -0.50 8.14 104.69
CA GLU A 11 -1.09 8.22 103.37
C GLU A 11 -2.26 7.20 103.33
N PRO A 12 -3.46 7.62 102.88
CA PRO A 12 -4.58 6.71 102.77
C PRO A 12 -4.23 5.65 101.69
N GLN A 13 -4.09 4.43 102.08
CA GLN A 13 -4.04 3.34 101.12
C GLN A 13 -5.38 3.32 100.39
N PRO A 14 -5.37 3.29 99.05
CA PRO A 14 -6.59 3.16 98.29
C PRO A 14 -7.30 1.91 98.70
N SER A 15 -8.63 2.00 98.93
CA SER A 15 -9.43 0.84 99.38
C SER A 15 -9.42 -0.24 98.32
N ALA A 16 -9.39 -1.52 98.72
CA ALA A 16 -9.40 -2.65 97.79
C ALA A 16 -10.60 -2.63 96.83
N GLU A 17 -11.68 -1.95 97.18
CA GLU A 17 -12.86 -1.71 96.35
C GLU A 17 -12.58 -0.69 95.15
N LEU A 18 -11.74 0.33 95.39
CA LEU A 18 -11.35 1.28 94.34
C LEU A 18 -10.39 0.63 93.31
N ASP A 19 -9.52 -0.25 93.75
CA ASP A 19 -8.62 -0.99 92.87
C ASP A 19 -9.39 -2.09 92.09
N ALA A 20 -10.42 -2.74 92.67
CA ALA A 20 -11.29 -3.66 91.95
C ALA A 20 -12.14 -2.93 90.91
N ALA A 21 -12.78 -1.83 91.25
CA ALA A 21 -13.56 -1.02 90.28
C ALA A 21 -12.72 -0.48 89.13
N ALA A 22 -11.46 -0.08 89.38
CA ALA A 22 -10.53 0.35 88.27
C ALA A 22 -10.08 -0.80 87.40
N SER A 23 -9.91 -2.02 87.96
CA SER A 23 -9.61 -3.27 87.20
C SER A 23 -10.79 -3.68 86.31
N ASP A 24 -12.01 -3.65 86.84
CA ASP A 24 -13.20 -3.93 86.08
C ASP A 24 -13.40 -2.91 84.88
N ALA A 25 -13.21 -1.63 85.14
CA ALA A 25 -13.28 -0.57 84.08
C ALA A 25 -12.22 -0.77 82.95
N PHE A 26 -11.04 -1.26 83.36
CA PHE A 26 -10.01 -1.59 82.31
C PHE A 26 -10.42 -2.86 81.53
N GLN A 27 -10.89 -3.90 82.13
CA GLN A 27 -11.35 -5.12 81.46
C GLN A 27 -12.50 -4.82 80.52
N GLU A 28 -13.44 -3.98 80.93
CA GLU A 28 -14.52 -3.50 80.04
C GLU A 28 -13.99 -2.65 78.83
N ALA A 29 -13.08 -1.71 79.05
CA ALA A 29 -12.46 -0.93 78.04
C ALA A 29 -11.63 -1.79 77.07
N LEU A 30 -10.91 -2.79 77.56
CA LEU A 30 -10.15 -3.72 76.75
C LEU A 30 -11.09 -4.64 75.94
N ALA A 31 -12.13 -5.16 76.51
CA ALA A 31 -13.12 -5.99 75.81
C ALA A 31 -13.80 -5.19 74.71
N GLN A 32 -14.12 -3.93 74.96
CA GLN A 32 -14.69 -3.02 73.95
C GLN A 32 -13.69 -2.72 72.87
N CYS A 33 -12.43 -2.44 73.19
CA CYS A 33 -11.38 -2.19 72.21
C CYS A 33 -11.15 -3.43 71.29
N LEU A 34 -11.04 -4.62 71.88
CA LEU A 34 -10.88 -5.84 71.10
C LEU A 34 -12.15 -6.19 70.28
N GLY A 35 -13.33 -5.90 70.81
CA GLY A 35 -14.59 -5.99 70.08
C GLY A 35 -14.64 -5.06 68.88
N ASP A 36 -14.29 -3.81 69.06
CA ASP A 36 -14.22 -2.82 67.96
C ASP A 36 -13.21 -3.24 66.89
N TRP A 37 -12.04 -3.78 67.28
CA TRP A 37 -11.08 -4.32 66.31
C TRP A 37 -11.60 -5.54 65.58
N ALA A 38 -12.30 -6.44 66.27
CA ALA A 38 -12.95 -7.60 65.67
C ALA A 38 -14.08 -7.19 64.70
N GLU A 39 -14.74 -6.06 64.93
CA GLU A 39 -15.72 -5.45 64.05
C GLU A 39 -15.07 -4.59 62.91
N GLY A 40 -13.75 -4.49 62.90
CA GLY A 40 -13.02 -3.76 61.87
C GLY A 40 -12.83 -2.26 62.14
N LYS A 41 -13.17 -1.73 63.29
CA LYS A 41 -12.99 -0.33 63.66
C LYS A 41 -11.54 -0.06 64.11
N LEU A 42 -10.58 -0.22 63.17
CA LEU A 42 -9.14 -0.21 63.48
C LEU A 42 -8.56 1.19 63.73
N ASN A 43 -9.22 2.25 63.35
CA ASN A 43 -8.79 3.66 63.53
C ASN A 43 -9.29 4.28 64.83
N ARG A 44 -9.90 3.51 65.70
CA ARG A 44 -10.40 4.02 66.98
C ARG A 44 -9.25 4.30 67.94
N GLU A 45 -9.24 5.51 68.55
CA GLU A 45 -8.26 5.89 69.51
C GLU A 45 -8.32 4.99 70.77
N ILE A 46 -7.18 4.50 71.23
CA ILE A 46 -7.02 3.69 72.41
C ILE A 46 -7.00 4.56 73.69
N ALA A 47 -7.27 5.86 73.56
CA ALA A 47 -7.24 6.81 74.66
C ALA A 47 -8.13 6.43 75.88
N SER A 48 -9.28 5.75 75.62
CA SER A 48 -10.14 5.24 76.66
C SER A 48 -9.48 4.10 77.42
N LEU A 49 -8.72 3.26 76.73
CA LEU A 49 -7.98 2.17 77.32
C LEU A 49 -6.82 2.66 78.17
N ASP A 50 -6.10 3.68 77.71
CA ASP A 50 -4.99 4.31 78.41
C ASP A 50 -5.49 4.95 79.73
N ALA A 51 -6.60 5.71 79.66
CA ALA A 51 -7.20 6.32 80.86
C ALA A 51 -7.67 5.27 81.91
N ALA A 52 -8.28 4.15 81.46
CA ALA A 52 -8.71 3.05 82.35
C ALA A 52 -7.50 2.31 82.90
N ALA A 53 -6.47 2.06 82.11
CA ALA A 53 -5.23 1.42 82.51
C ALA A 53 -4.46 2.21 83.57
N LEU A 54 -4.40 3.53 83.43
CA LEU A 54 -3.75 4.46 84.37
C LEU A 54 -4.46 4.42 85.70
N ARG A 55 -5.81 4.32 85.75
CA ARG A 55 -6.60 4.22 86.91
C ARG A 55 -6.43 2.87 87.63
N ALA A 56 -6.30 1.78 86.83
CA ALA A 56 -6.12 0.41 87.30
C ALA A 56 -4.69 0.05 87.77
N ARG A 57 -3.73 0.99 87.64
CA ARG A 57 -2.28 0.80 87.91
C ARG A 57 -1.71 -0.45 87.23
N LEU A 58 -2.14 -0.74 86.04
CA LEU A 58 -1.66 -1.88 85.25
C LEU A 58 -0.20 -1.76 84.82
N ARG A 59 0.41 -2.88 84.52
CA ARG A 59 1.78 -2.93 84.04
C ARG A 59 1.93 -2.19 82.72
N PRO A 60 2.84 -1.24 82.63
CA PRO A 60 3.06 -0.41 81.38
C PRO A 60 3.37 -1.24 80.13
N ASP A 61 4.07 -2.37 80.31
CA ASP A 61 4.43 -3.31 79.22
C ASP A 61 3.21 -3.97 78.55
N LEU A 62 2.13 -4.27 79.31
CA LEU A 62 0.88 -4.82 78.75
C LEU A 62 0.17 -3.78 77.86
N ILE A 63 0.12 -2.51 78.33
CA ILE A 63 -0.51 -1.44 77.63
C ILE A 63 0.27 -1.15 76.32
N GLU A 64 1.61 -1.10 76.38
CA GLU A 64 2.47 -0.96 75.21
C GLU A 64 2.29 -2.10 74.22
N ALA A 65 2.14 -3.35 74.69
CA ALA A 65 1.87 -4.50 73.85
C ALA A 65 0.52 -4.40 73.12
N ILE A 66 -0.54 -3.88 73.78
CA ILE A 66 -1.86 -3.65 73.17
C ILE A 66 -1.76 -2.52 72.09
N HIS A 67 -1.08 -1.44 72.38
CA HIS A 67 -0.84 -0.36 71.40
C HIS A 67 -0.06 -0.85 70.18
N ARG A 68 0.99 -1.63 70.44
CA ARG A 68 1.78 -2.23 69.35
C ARG A 68 0.94 -3.19 68.51
N LEU A 69 0.04 -3.99 69.08
CA LEU A 69 -0.87 -4.86 68.38
C LEU A 69 -1.84 -4.04 67.50
N GLY A 70 -2.49 -3.00 68.06
CA GLY A 70 -3.41 -2.16 67.32
C GLY A 70 -2.74 -1.43 66.16
N THR A 71 -1.55 -0.87 66.40
CA THR A 71 -0.76 -0.23 65.33
C THR A 71 -0.37 -1.20 64.24
N ALA A 72 0.05 -2.45 64.63
CA ALA A 72 0.43 -3.47 63.65
C ALA A 72 -0.78 -3.95 62.83
N LEU A 73 -1.96 -4.13 63.43
CA LEU A 73 -3.19 -4.49 62.70
C LEU A 73 -3.62 -3.41 61.72
N THR A 74 -3.61 -2.15 62.14
CA THR A 74 -3.96 -1.01 61.29
C THR A 74 -2.97 -0.86 60.12
N ALA A 75 -1.67 -0.96 60.41
CA ALA A 75 -0.62 -0.91 59.38
C ALA A 75 -0.76 -2.05 58.36
N ARG A 76 -1.02 -3.27 58.86
CA ARG A 76 -1.23 -4.44 57.99
C ARG A 76 -2.46 -4.26 57.11
N ALA A 77 -3.61 -3.89 57.67
CA ALA A 77 -4.85 -3.68 56.92
C ALA A 77 -4.69 -2.54 55.90
N SER A 78 -3.96 -1.49 56.23
CA SER A 78 -3.62 -0.39 55.29
C SER A 78 -2.74 -0.89 54.13
N GLN A 79 -1.72 -1.70 54.40
CA GLN A 79 -0.85 -2.31 53.40
C GLN A 79 -1.62 -3.29 52.50
N ASP A 80 -2.50 -4.08 53.08
CA ASP A 80 -3.35 -5.01 52.33
C ASP A 80 -4.33 -4.25 51.42
N LEU A 81 -4.91 -3.11 51.88
CA LEU A 81 -5.74 -2.23 51.03
C LEU A 81 -4.96 -1.65 49.85
N ASP A 82 -3.76 -1.11 50.09
CA ASP A 82 -2.92 -0.58 49.01
C ASP A 82 -2.59 -1.69 47.97
N SER A 83 -2.19 -2.87 48.43
CA SER A 83 -1.88 -4.02 47.59
C SER A 83 -3.08 -4.47 46.73
N ILE A 84 -4.29 -4.46 47.32
CA ILE A 84 -5.53 -4.85 46.61
C ILE A 84 -5.91 -3.75 45.59
N VAL A 85 -5.75 -2.46 45.95
CA VAL A 85 -5.99 -1.34 45.02
C VAL A 85 -5.03 -1.43 43.82
N ASP A 86 -3.74 -1.66 44.09
CA ASP A 86 -2.75 -1.81 43.02
C ASP A 86 -3.06 -3.02 42.13
N LEU A 87 -3.45 -4.14 42.71
CA LEU A 87 -3.90 -5.33 41.98
C LEU A 87 -5.14 -5.03 41.13
N CYS A 88 -6.11 -4.27 41.67
CA CYS A 88 -7.28 -3.81 40.94
C CYS A 88 -6.88 -2.96 39.72
N ILE A 89 -5.98 -1.99 39.90
CA ILE A 89 -5.48 -1.11 38.85
C ILE A 89 -4.82 -1.97 37.76
N ASN A 90 -3.85 -2.80 38.12
CA ASN A 90 -3.10 -3.63 37.17
C ASN A 90 -3.99 -4.62 36.41
N SER A 91 -4.94 -5.27 37.09
CA SER A 91 -5.90 -6.21 36.49
C SER A 91 -6.80 -5.48 35.46
N ASN A 92 -7.29 -4.29 35.79
CA ASN A 92 -8.14 -3.53 34.89
C ASN A 92 -7.37 -2.98 33.69
N GLU A 93 -6.11 -2.53 33.87
CA GLU A 93 -5.26 -2.11 32.75
C GLU A 93 -4.93 -3.26 31.81
N ALA A 94 -4.65 -4.45 32.36
CA ALA A 94 -4.50 -5.67 31.56
C ALA A 94 -5.78 -6.01 30.79
N SER A 95 -6.95 -5.85 31.40
CA SER A 95 -8.25 -6.06 30.75
C SER A 95 -8.50 -5.06 29.62
N ILE A 96 -8.12 -3.78 29.80
CA ILE A 96 -8.20 -2.72 28.79
C ILE A 96 -7.28 -3.06 27.59
N SER A 97 -6.06 -3.51 27.89
CA SER A 97 -5.09 -3.92 26.88
C SER A 97 -5.59 -5.13 26.08
N ALA A 98 -6.20 -6.12 26.75
CA ALA A 98 -6.84 -7.26 26.13
C ALA A 98 -7.97 -6.83 25.17
N ALA A 99 -8.83 -5.91 25.58
CA ALA A 99 -9.91 -5.39 24.74
C ALA A 99 -9.37 -4.69 23.48
N ARG A 100 -8.31 -3.88 23.61
CA ARG A 100 -7.64 -3.23 22.46
C ARG A 100 -7.03 -4.25 21.50
N LEU A 101 -6.44 -5.33 22.00
CA LEU A 101 -5.87 -6.41 21.19
C LEU A 101 -6.95 -7.17 20.41
N ILE A 102 -8.13 -7.40 20.99
CA ILE A 102 -9.28 -8.00 20.26
C ILE A 102 -9.65 -7.10 19.07
N GLY A 103 -9.81 -5.78 19.30
CA GLY A 103 -10.11 -4.84 18.25
C GLY A 103 -9.05 -4.81 17.14
N ALA A 104 -7.76 -4.85 17.50
CA ALA A 104 -6.66 -4.91 16.55
C ALA A 104 -6.66 -6.21 15.72
N SER A 105 -6.95 -7.36 16.36
CA SER A 105 -7.04 -8.66 15.68
C SER A 105 -8.20 -8.72 14.68
N ASN A 106 -9.35 -8.14 15.02
CA ASN A 106 -10.49 -8.04 14.12
C ASN A 106 -10.16 -7.17 12.89
N ASN A 107 -9.57 -5.99 13.11
CA ASN A 107 -9.14 -5.11 12.02
C ASN A 107 -8.08 -5.80 11.12
N GLN A 108 -7.17 -6.57 11.71
CA GLN A 108 -6.19 -7.35 10.98
C GLN A 108 -6.86 -8.41 10.09
N SER A 109 -7.88 -9.11 10.60
CA SER A 109 -8.66 -10.08 9.82
C SER A 109 -9.36 -9.45 8.62
N GLU A 110 -10.00 -8.28 8.80
CA GLU A 110 -10.64 -7.53 7.70
C GLU A 110 -9.63 -7.10 6.63
N ARG A 111 -8.43 -6.64 7.06
CA ARG A 111 -7.35 -6.30 6.13
C ARG A 111 -6.83 -7.51 5.37
N CYS A 112 -6.72 -8.67 6.02
CA CYS A 112 -6.35 -9.92 5.35
C CYS A 112 -7.37 -10.30 4.28
N GLN A 113 -8.67 -10.12 4.53
CA GLN A 113 -9.72 -10.37 3.54
C GLN A 113 -9.56 -9.46 2.30
N SER A 114 -9.27 -8.17 2.51
CA SER A 114 -9.03 -7.22 1.41
C SER A 114 -7.78 -7.58 0.62
N LEU A 115 -6.70 -7.98 1.29
CA LEU A 115 -5.46 -8.43 0.66
C LEU A 115 -5.65 -9.73 -0.12
N ALA A 116 -6.44 -10.68 0.38
CA ALA A 116 -6.79 -11.90 -0.33
C ALA A 116 -7.51 -11.60 -1.66
N SER A 117 -8.47 -10.68 -1.64
CA SER A 117 -9.15 -10.22 -2.85
C SER A 117 -8.17 -9.59 -3.86
N ALA A 118 -7.26 -8.72 -3.40
CA ALA A 118 -6.24 -8.11 -4.23
C ALA A 118 -5.26 -9.15 -4.82
N SER A 119 -4.93 -10.22 -4.07
CA SER A 119 -4.10 -11.32 -4.56
C SER A 119 -4.78 -12.10 -5.70
N VAL A 120 -6.09 -12.34 -5.60
CA VAL A 120 -6.87 -12.98 -6.67
C VAL A 120 -6.90 -12.11 -7.93
N GLU A 121 -7.08 -10.78 -7.79
CA GLU A 121 -7.02 -9.85 -8.92
C GLU A 121 -5.63 -9.83 -9.57
N MET A 122 -4.58 -9.91 -8.77
CA MET A 122 -3.20 -9.98 -9.25
C MET A 122 -2.96 -11.27 -10.05
N GLN A 123 -3.43 -12.43 -9.59
CA GLN A 123 -3.35 -13.69 -10.32
C GLN A 123 -4.09 -13.62 -11.67
N ALA A 124 -5.28 -13.01 -11.70
CA ALA A 124 -6.03 -12.79 -12.94
C ALA A 124 -5.26 -11.89 -13.92
N SER A 125 -4.63 -10.82 -13.40
CA SER A 125 -3.80 -9.91 -14.19
C SER A 125 -2.57 -10.62 -14.78
N VAL A 126 -1.85 -11.40 -13.99
CA VAL A 126 -0.71 -12.22 -14.45
C VAL A 126 -1.14 -13.17 -15.55
N HIS A 127 -2.28 -13.84 -15.41
CA HIS A 127 -2.82 -14.72 -16.42
C HIS A 127 -3.16 -13.97 -17.73
N SER A 128 -3.79 -12.81 -17.64
CA SER A 128 -4.13 -11.97 -18.79
C SER A 128 -2.88 -11.50 -19.54
N ILE A 129 -1.85 -11.02 -18.82
CA ILE A 129 -0.58 -10.60 -19.42
C ILE A 129 0.12 -11.77 -20.10
N ARG A 130 0.08 -12.98 -19.51
CA ARG A 130 0.64 -14.20 -20.10
C ARG A 130 -0.05 -14.51 -21.44
N SER A 131 -1.38 -14.46 -21.50
CA SER A 131 -2.14 -14.67 -22.75
C SER A 131 -1.72 -13.67 -23.81
N THR A 132 -1.73 -12.39 -23.50
CA THR A 132 -1.35 -11.31 -24.43
C THR A 132 0.11 -11.46 -24.91
N SER A 133 1.03 -11.84 -24.01
CA SER A 133 2.43 -12.07 -24.37
C SER A 133 2.59 -13.25 -25.33
N THR A 134 1.83 -14.33 -25.10
CA THR A 134 1.82 -15.50 -26.01
C THR A 134 1.27 -15.14 -27.38
N GLU A 135 0.20 -14.36 -27.44
CA GLU A 135 -0.38 -13.85 -28.69
C GLU A 135 0.62 -12.95 -29.44
N ALA A 136 1.30 -12.04 -28.73
CA ALA A 136 2.31 -11.17 -29.31
C ALA A 136 3.52 -11.96 -29.84
N ALA A 137 3.95 -13.02 -29.17
CA ALA A 137 5.00 -13.92 -29.65
C ALA A 137 4.58 -14.64 -30.94
N ALA A 138 3.34 -15.14 -31.01
CA ALA A 138 2.81 -15.76 -32.20
C ALA A 138 2.72 -14.79 -33.40
N GLU A 139 2.29 -13.54 -33.16
CA GLU A 139 2.24 -12.50 -34.17
C GLU A 139 3.64 -12.11 -34.67
N ALA A 140 4.61 -12.03 -33.75
CA ALA A 140 6.01 -11.81 -34.12
C ALA A 140 6.54 -12.94 -35.02
N ALA A 141 6.21 -14.19 -34.73
CA ALA A 141 6.58 -15.35 -35.55
C ALA A 141 5.95 -15.28 -36.95
N ALA A 142 4.67 -14.93 -37.06
CA ALA A 142 3.97 -14.74 -38.33
C ALA A 142 4.58 -13.58 -39.14
N THR A 143 4.90 -12.47 -38.47
CA THR A 143 5.58 -11.31 -39.12
C THR A 143 6.97 -11.73 -39.63
N ARG A 144 7.73 -12.52 -38.88
CA ARG A 144 9.01 -13.07 -39.31
C ARG A 144 8.88 -13.86 -40.62
N GLN A 145 7.88 -14.72 -40.69
CA GLN A 145 7.59 -15.52 -41.92
C GLN A 145 7.25 -14.60 -43.10
N ALA A 146 6.48 -13.52 -42.88
CA ALA A 146 6.15 -12.51 -43.91
C ALA A 146 7.39 -11.77 -44.40
N VAL A 147 8.32 -11.42 -43.50
CA VAL A 147 9.62 -10.82 -43.80
C VAL A 147 10.43 -11.77 -44.68
N ASP A 148 10.59 -13.03 -44.38
CA ASP A 148 11.34 -14.04 -45.15
C ASP A 148 10.76 -14.20 -46.54
N ASN A 149 9.42 -14.23 -46.67
CA ASN A 149 8.73 -14.27 -47.94
C ASN A 149 8.99 -12.98 -48.74
N SER A 150 9.01 -11.81 -48.12
CA SER A 150 9.29 -10.54 -48.77
C SER A 150 10.72 -10.45 -49.26
N VAL A 151 11.72 -10.90 -48.47
CA VAL A 151 13.12 -11.01 -48.91
C VAL A 151 13.22 -11.85 -50.17
N THR A 152 12.51 -12.98 -50.20
CA THR A 152 12.50 -13.86 -51.41
C THR A 152 11.89 -13.18 -52.64
N ALA A 153 10.79 -12.43 -52.44
CA ALA A 153 10.12 -11.66 -53.49
C ALA A 153 11.03 -10.56 -54.06
N VAL A 154 11.70 -9.80 -53.18
CA VAL A 154 12.64 -8.73 -53.58
C VAL A 154 13.79 -9.32 -54.40
N ARG A 155 14.41 -10.41 -53.97
CA ARG A 155 15.48 -11.09 -54.75
C ARG A 155 15.01 -11.48 -56.13
N ARG A 156 13.81 -12.01 -56.28
CA ARG A 156 13.23 -12.40 -57.57
C ARG A 156 13.02 -11.15 -58.42
N THR A 157 12.52 -10.06 -57.86
CA THR A 157 12.31 -8.81 -58.59
C THR A 157 13.63 -8.23 -59.07
N LEU A 158 14.70 -8.22 -58.26
CA LEU A 158 16.04 -7.81 -58.65
C LEU A 158 16.61 -8.64 -59.79
N GLN A 159 16.41 -9.96 -59.74
CA GLN A 159 16.81 -10.83 -60.89
C GLN A 159 16.06 -10.46 -62.17
N THR A 160 14.75 -10.21 -62.10
CA THR A 160 13.94 -9.80 -63.24
C THR A 160 14.40 -8.46 -63.80
N MET A 161 14.69 -7.45 -62.91
CA MET A 161 15.21 -6.16 -63.29
C MET A 161 16.57 -6.25 -64.00
N ASN A 162 17.47 -7.13 -63.51
CA ASN A 162 18.73 -7.44 -64.17
C ASN A 162 18.53 -8.03 -65.57
N GLY A 163 17.56 -8.94 -65.72
CA GLY A 163 17.16 -9.49 -67.00
C GLY A 163 16.65 -8.43 -67.97
N ILE A 164 15.81 -7.49 -67.49
CA ILE A 164 15.31 -6.35 -68.27
C ILE A 164 16.47 -5.45 -68.70
N ALA A 165 17.39 -5.10 -67.74
CA ALA A 165 18.58 -4.30 -68.06
C ALA A 165 19.44 -4.91 -69.15
N SER A 166 19.62 -6.22 -69.15
CA SER A 166 20.33 -6.95 -70.20
C SER A 166 19.59 -6.83 -71.55
N SER A 167 18.28 -7.11 -71.56
CA SER A 167 17.46 -7.03 -72.78
C SER A 167 17.43 -5.63 -73.37
N VAL A 168 17.39 -4.57 -72.57
CA VAL A 168 17.46 -3.19 -73.03
C VAL A 168 18.82 -2.90 -73.71
N ARG A 169 19.93 -3.36 -73.10
CA ARG A 169 21.29 -3.20 -73.62
C ARG A 169 21.43 -3.96 -74.97
N ASP A 170 20.98 -5.22 -75.01
CA ASP A 170 21.05 -6.07 -76.20
C ASP A 170 20.23 -5.45 -77.37
N THR A 171 19.03 -4.93 -77.01
CA THR A 171 18.18 -4.25 -78.00
C THR A 171 18.82 -2.98 -78.50
N SER A 172 19.41 -2.12 -77.61
CA SER A 172 20.12 -0.93 -77.99
C SER A 172 21.29 -1.22 -78.89
N ALA A 173 22.06 -2.28 -78.66
CA ALA A 173 23.15 -2.69 -79.52
C ALA A 173 22.64 -3.08 -80.93
N LYS A 174 21.56 -3.92 -81.00
CA LYS A 174 20.96 -4.30 -82.30
C LYS A 174 20.43 -3.09 -83.12
N ILE A 175 19.85 -2.10 -82.44
CA ILE A 175 19.37 -0.89 -83.10
C ILE A 175 20.56 -0.03 -83.59
N ALA A 176 21.66 0.02 -82.84
CA ALA A 176 22.87 0.67 -83.28
C ALA A 176 23.46 0.04 -84.57
N ASP A 177 23.49 -1.33 -84.59
CA ASP A 177 23.92 -2.09 -85.78
C ASP A 177 22.99 -1.83 -86.96
N LEU A 178 21.69 -1.81 -86.76
CA LEU A 178 20.68 -1.51 -87.79
C LEU A 178 20.82 -0.08 -88.29
N SER A 179 21.12 0.87 -87.44
CA SER A 179 21.38 2.25 -87.84
C SER A 179 22.62 2.35 -88.67
N ALA A 180 23.70 1.66 -88.34
CA ALA A 180 24.91 1.63 -89.17
C ALA A 180 24.64 1.00 -90.58
N ALA A 181 23.94 -0.13 -90.61
CA ALA A 181 23.53 -0.79 -91.85
C ALA A 181 22.65 0.13 -92.72
N SER A 182 21.71 0.84 -92.10
CA SER A 182 20.86 1.81 -92.86
C SER A 182 21.66 2.99 -93.43
N ALA A 183 22.65 3.44 -92.65
CA ALA A 183 23.56 4.51 -93.18
C ALA A 183 24.38 4.02 -94.39
N GLU A 184 24.85 2.76 -94.36
CA GLU A 184 25.55 2.14 -95.45
C GLU A 184 24.65 1.97 -96.72
N ILE A 185 23.39 1.49 -96.48
CA ILE A 185 22.39 1.42 -97.58
C ILE A 185 22.15 2.86 -98.18
N GLY A 186 22.03 3.88 -97.35
CA GLY A 186 21.87 5.25 -97.74
C GLY A 186 23.03 5.75 -98.66
N SER A 187 24.26 5.37 -98.35
CA SER A 187 25.44 5.62 -99.10
C SER A 187 25.42 4.94 -100.52
N ILE A 188 24.99 3.65 -100.49
CA ILE A 188 24.83 2.86 -101.73
C ILE A 188 23.75 3.48 -102.61
N VAL A 189 22.60 3.88 -102.08
CA VAL A 189 21.53 4.56 -102.84
C VAL A 189 21.99 5.86 -103.38
N GLY A 190 22.76 6.65 -102.62
CA GLY A 190 23.40 7.90 -103.14
C GLY A 190 24.32 7.63 -104.33
N THR A 191 25.07 6.50 -104.28
CA THR A 191 25.94 6.11 -105.42
C THR A 191 25.12 5.72 -106.64
N ILE A 192 24.02 4.96 -106.45
CA ILE A 192 23.12 4.57 -107.54
C ILE A 192 22.46 5.79 -108.18
N ASP A 193 22.03 6.77 -107.38
CA ASP A 193 21.46 8.01 -107.84
C ASP A 193 22.49 8.79 -108.71
N ALA A 194 23.74 8.92 -108.25
CA ALA A 194 24.86 9.54 -109.04
C ALA A 194 25.07 8.79 -110.35
N ILE A 195 25.06 7.45 -110.37
CA ILE A 195 25.18 6.63 -111.62
C ILE A 195 23.99 6.88 -112.52
N ALA A 196 22.77 6.92 -111.98
CA ALA A 196 21.55 7.17 -112.73
C ALA A 196 21.60 8.59 -113.42
N ASN A 197 22.00 9.60 -112.64
CA ASN A 197 22.18 10.96 -113.17
C ASN A 197 23.27 11.03 -114.27
N GLN A 198 24.40 10.34 -114.07
CA GLN A 198 25.47 10.21 -115.08
C GLN A 198 24.99 9.47 -116.31
N THR A 199 24.21 8.41 -116.12
CA THR A 199 23.60 7.64 -117.26
C THR A 199 22.59 8.49 -118.06
N ASN A 200 21.78 9.28 -117.34
CA ASN A 200 20.86 10.22 -117.92
C ASN A 200 21.61 11.30 -118.80
N LEU A 201 22.73 11.82 -118.30
CA LEU A 201 23.58 12.75 -119.00
C LEU A 201 24.24 12.07 -120.22
N LEU A 202 24.72 10.85 -120.09
CA LEU A 202 25.30 10.08 -121.22
C LEU A 202 24.24 9.80 -122.30
N ALA A 203 23.05 9.44 -121.91
CA ALA A 203 21.92 9.21 -122.84
C ALA A 203 21.52 10.55 -123.55
N LEU A 204 21.55 11.67 -122.84
CA LEU A 204 21.27 12.99 -123.37
C LEU A 204 22.35 13.40 -124.43
N ASN A 205 23.62 13.16 -124.10
CA ASN A 205 24.75 13.44 -125.01
C ASN A 205 24.73 12.57 -126.25
N ALA A 206 24.35 11.26 -126.13
CA ALA A 206 24.20 10.32 -127.23
C ALA A 206 23.10 10.76 -128.22
N ARG A 207 22.11 11.56 -127.78
CA ARG A 207 21.07 12.14 -128.67
C ARG A 207 21.50 13.40 -129.38
N ALA A 208 22.50 14.10 -128.90
CA ALA A 208 22.94 15.40 -129.45
C ALA A 208 24.03 15.32 -130.56
N GLY A 209 24.62 14.15 -130.89
CA GLY A 209 25.65 13.97 -131.93
C GLY A 209 25.08 13.79 -133.32
N GLU A 210 25.85 14.25 -134.31
CA GLU A 210 25.51 14.19 -135.79
C GLU A 210 25.20 12.75 -136.25
N PHE A 211 25.67 11.72 -135.56
CA PHE A 211 25.41 10.27 -135.86
C PHE A 211 24.28 9.68 -134.99
N GLY A 212 23.52 10.53 -134.31
CA GLY A 212 22.58 10.11 -133.27
C GLY A 212 21.26 9.49 -133.82
N ARG A 213 20.95 9.51 -135.09
CA ARG A 213 19.63 8.99 -135.57
C ARG A 213 19.40 7.50 -135.36
N GLY A 214 20.45 6.66 -135.51
CA GLY A 214 20.36 5.22 -135.31
C GLY A 214 20.29 4.79 -133.79
N PHE A 215 20.81 5.63 -132.93
CA PHE A 215 20.80 5.38 -131.43
C PHE A 215 19.73 6.21 -130.71
N ALA A 216 18.96 7.02 -131.38
CA ALA A 216 17.99 7.92 -130.74
C ALA A 216 16.89 7.22 -129.92
N VAL A 217 16.45 6.03 -130.34
CA VAL A 217 15.44 5.25 -129.61
C VAL A 217 16.04 4.63 -128.36
N VAL A 218 17.25 4.00 -128.48
CA VAL A 218 17.95 3.43 -127.33
C VAL A 218 18.32 4.49 -126.32
N ALA A 219 18.83 5.64 -126.77
CA ALA A 219 19.14 6.76 -125.91
C ALA A 219 17.90 7.37 -125.20
N ALA A 220 16.74 7.39 -125.85
CA ALA A 220 15.47 7.77 -125.21
C ALA A 220 15.04 6.80 -124.19
N GLU A 221 15.18 5.49 -124.43
CA GLU A 221 14.83 4.46 -123.48
C GLU A 221 15.79 4.44 -122.31
N VAL A 222 17.11 4.55 -122.50
CA VAL A 222 18.12 4.68 -121.45
C VAL A 222 17.88 5.91 -120.61
N LYS A 223 17.51 7.05 -121.19
CA LYS A 223 17.12 8.27 -120.48
C LYS A 223 15.87 8.02 -119.60
N ASN A 224 14.86 7.39 -120.20
CA ASN A 224 13.63 7.06 -119.42
C ASN A 224 13.94 6.17 -118.27
N LEU A 225 14.74 5.11 -118.47
CA LEU A 225 15.15 4.17 -117.46
C LEU A 225 15.97 4.80 -116.32
N SER A 226 16.91 5.71 -116.71
CA SER A 226 17.71 6.47 -115.73
C SER A 226 16.86 7.44 -114.94
N GLN A 227 15.86 8.11 -115.55
CA GLN A 227 14.90 8.93 -114.79
C GLN A 227 14.03 8.12 -113.87
N GLN A 228 13.59 6.97 -114.29
CA GLN A 228 12.87 6.03 -113.41
C GLN A 228 13.77 5.57 -112.27
N THR A 229 15.07 5.29 -112.55
CA THR A 229 16.04 4.91 -111.49
C THR A 229 16.25 6.04 -110.49
N THR A 230 16.47 7.31 -110.98
CA THR A 230 16.57 8.47 -110.07
C THR A 230 15.32 8.62 -109.18
N LYS A 231 14.11 8.47 -109.72
CA LYS A 231 12.89 8.54 -108.94
C LYS A 231 12.78 7.42 -107.91
N ALA A 232 13.19 6.20 -108.31
CA ALA A 232 13.20 5.08 -107.38
C ALA A 232 14.25 5.25 -106.29
N THR A 233 15.43 5.81 -106.57
CA THR A 233 16.45 6.11 -105.56
C THR A 233 16.01 7.23 -104.63
N GLU A 234 15.32 8.27 -105.07
CA GLU A 234 14.72 9.32 -104.23
C GLU A 234 13.68 8.70 -103.26
N ASP A 235 12.81 7.85 -103.78
CA ASP A 235 11.81 7.15 -102.93
C ASP A 235 12.49 6.26 -101.88
N ILE A 236 13.56 5.52 -102.26
CA ILE A 236 14.32 4.69 -101.31
C ILE A 236 15.03 5.58 -100.28
N LYS A 237 15.69 6.70 -100.71
CA LYS A 237 16.35 7.65 -99.82
C LYS A 237 15.39 8.22 -98.76
N GLY A 238 14.19 8.62 -99.21
CA GLY A 238 13.18 9.13 -98.28
C GLY A 238 12.70 8.04 -97.26
N ARG A 239 12.71 6.74 -97.69
CA ARG A 239 12.43 5.62 -96.76
C ARG A 239 13.56 5.36 -95.74
N ILE A 240 14.82 5.44 -96.18
CA ILE A 240 16.00 5.29 -95.31
C ILE A 240 16.07 6.43 -94.28
N GLU A 241 15.85 7.70 -94.75
CA GLU A 241 15.80 8.81 -93.77
C GLU A 241 14.73 8.65 -92.71
N ARG A 242 13.52 8.16 -93.07
CA ARG A 242 12.48 7.87 -92.07
C ARG A 242 12.90 6.73 -91.16
N LEU A 243 13.49 5.62 -91.67
CA LEU A 243 13.96 4.49 -90.90
C LEU A 243 15.04 5.00 -89.91
N GLN A 244 15.97 5.84 -90.26
CA GLN A 244 16.97 6.43 -89.40
C GLN A 244 16.34 7.28 -88.30
N ALA A 245 15.31 8.07 -88.61
CA ALA A 245 14.61 8.87 -87.65
C ALA A 245 13.85 7.98 -86.60
N GLU A 246 13.16 6.89 -87.06
CA GLU A 246 12.49 5.93 -86.17
C GLU A 246 13.50 5.24 -85.28
N MET A 247 14.67 4.81 -85.82
CA MET A 247 15.73 4.20 -85.02
C MET A 247 16.26 5.16 -83.94
N GLY A 248 16.42 6.45 -84.28
CA GLY A 248 16.78 7.50 -83.28
C GLY A 248 15.79 7.60 -82.12
N GLY A 249 14.47 7.53 -82.43
CA GLY A 249 13.42 7.52 -81.42
C GLY A 249 13.45 6.25 -80.56
N ILE A 250 13.76 5.07 -81.13
CA ILE A 250 13.91 3.82 -80.37
C ILE A 250 15.13 3.88 -79.44
N VAL A 251 16.27 4.43 -79.89
CA VAL A 251 17.47 4.60 -79.05
C VAL A 251 17.16 5.48 -77.83
N GLU A 252 16.44 6.59 -78.03
CA GLU A 252 16.02 7.46 -76.93
C GLU A 252 15.07 6.76 -75.98
N ALA A 253 14.08 6.00 -76.42
CA ALA A 253 13.17 5.19 -75.60
C ALA A 253 13.93 4.11 -74.85
N MET A 254 14.95 3.47 -75.49
CA MET A 254 15.80 2.49 -74.81
C MET A 254 16.65 3.11 -73.68
N ALA A 255 17.21 4.29 -73.88
CA ALA A 255 17.93 5.04 -72.86
C ALA A 255 17.05 5.44 -71.72
N GLY A 256 15.80 5.87 -71.95
CA GLY A 256 14.78 6.12 -70.94
C GLY A 256 14.43 4.84 -70.13
N GLY A 257 14.26 3.68 -70.83
CA GLY A 257 14.01 2.39 -70.22
C GLY A 257 15.16 1.91 -69.33
N ALA A 258 16.43 2.08 -69.80
CA ALA A 258 17.61 1.76 -69.01
C ALA A 258 17.66 2.54 -67.67
N LYS A 259 17.39 3.86 -67.75
CA LYS A 259 17.35 4.73 -66.60
C LYS A 259 16.21 4.33 -65.59
N ALA A 260 15.04 4.00 -66.14
CA ALA A 260 13.92 3.52 -65.31
C ALA A 260 14.25 2.19 -64.58
N VAL A 261 14.95 1.28 -65.25
CA VAL A 261 15.43 0.02 -64.62
C VAL A 261 16.47 0.31 -63.54
N GLU A 262 17.41 1.20 -63.74
CA GLU A 262 18.42 1.61 -62.75
C GLU A 262 17.75 2.20 -61.48
N ILE A 263 16.77 3.08 -61.66
CA ILE A 263 15.97 3.62 -60.53
C ILE A 263 15.24 2.48 -59.80
N GLY A 264 14.55 1.61 -60.54
CA GLY A 264 13.83 0.49 -59.98
C GLY A 264 14.74 -0.48 -59.21
N MET A 265 15.98 -0.71 -59.65
CA MET A 265 16.98 -1.49 -58.93
C MET A 265 17.41 -0.82 -57.60
N THR A 266 17.60 0.50 -57.61
CA THR A 266 17.93 1.27 -56.41
C THR A 266 16.80 1.18 -55.36
N GLU A 267 15.55 1.42 -55.77
CA GLU A 267 14.37 1.30 -54.90
C GLU A 267 14.20 -0.11 -54.33
N MET A 268 14.49 -1.14 -55.13
CA MET A 268 14.44 -2.54 -54.62
C MET A 268 15.53 -2.83 -53.59
N ASN A 269 16.72 -2.26 -53.72
CA ASN A 269 17.76 -2.39 -52.69
C ASN A 269 17.39 -1.69 -51.41
N ASP A 270 16.82 -0.48 -51.46
CA ASP A 270 16.33 0.27 -50.30
C ASP A 270 15.20 -0.49 -49.60
N LEU A 271 14.29 -1.10 -50.37
CA LEU A 271 13.25 -1.95 -49.88
C LEU A 271 13.83 -3.19 -49.16
N ALA A 272 14.86 -3.83 -49.76
CA ALA A 272 15.55 -4.97 -49.14
C ALA A 272 16.12 -4.60 -47.75
N GLN A 273 16.75 -3.43 -47.64
CA GLN A 273 17.28 -2.93 -46.39
C GLN A 273 16.17 -2.66 -45.35
N THR A 274 15.04 -2.10 -45.76
CA THR A 274 13.88 -1.84 -44.90
C THR A 274 13.30 -3.15 -44.36
N ILE A 275 13.19 -4.17 -45.20
CA ILE A 275 12.69 -5.50 -44.84
C ILE A 275 13.64 -6.19 -43.85
N ASP A 276 14.95 -6.09 -44.05
CA ASP A 276 15.95 -6.65 -43.13
C ASP A 276 15.87 -5.98 -41.74
N GLN A 277 15.71 -4.66 -41.68
CA GLN A 277 15.47 -3.94 -40.45
C GLN A 277 14.18 -4.38 -39.76
N ALA A 278 13.09 -4.59 -40.52
CA ALA A 278 11.84 -5.09 -39.96
C ALA A 278 12.02 -6.50 -39.34
N GLY A 279 12.76 -7.38 -40.03
CA GLY A 279 13.11 -8.70 -39.52
C GLY A 279 13.90 -8.67 -38.22
N SER A 280 14.90 -7.79 -38.15
CA SER A 280 15.69 -7.58 -36.93
C SER A 280 14.85 -7.08 -35.75
N ARG A 281 13.97 -6.12 -35.98
CA ARG A 281 13.04 -5.61 -34.96
C ARG A 281 12.06 -6.68 -34.48
N THR A 282 11.54 -7.48 -35.36
CA THR A 282 10.65 -8.60 -35.03
C THR A 282 11.35 -9.64 -34.15
N ALA A 283 12.63 -9.94 -34.42
CA ALA A 283 13.42 -10.84 -33.59
C ALA A 283 13.58 -10.30 -32.15
N VAL A 284 13.80 -8.97 -31.99
CA VAL A 284 13.84 -8.33 -30.67
C VAL A 284 12.52 -8.45 -29.94
N VAL A 285 11.38 -8.27 -30.63
CA VAL A 285 10.05 -8.44 -30.02
C VAL A 285 9.88 -9.88 -29.50
N SER A 286 10.25 -10.89 -30.30
CA SER A 286 10.17 -12.29 -29.86
C SER A 286 10.99 -12.54 -28.57
N THR A 287 12.24 -12.05 -28.55
CA THR A 287 13.09 -12.18 -27.33
C THR A 287 12.46 -11.49 -26.12
N LYS A 288 11.84 -10.34 -26.31
CA LYS A 288 11.16 -9.63 -25.22
C LYS A 288 9.93 -10.37 -24.70
N MET A 289 9.19 -11.06 -25.56
CA MET A 289 8.06 -11.89 -25.11
C MET A 289 8.53 -13.10 -24.29
N ASP A 290 9.68 -13.70 -24.63
CA ASP A 290 10.28 -14.78 -23.86
C ASP A 290 10.73 -14.28 -22.46
N GLU A 291 11.39 -13.10 -22.40
CA GLU A 291 11.75 -12.46 -21.12
C GLU A 291 10.51 -12.18 -20.25
N ILE A 292 9.43 -11.62 -20.82
CA ILE A 292 8.18 -11.36 -20.13
C ILE A 292 7.58 -12.67 -19.60
N SER A 293 7.62 -13.75 -20.37
CA SER A 293 7.13 -15.07 -19.90
C SER A 293 7.88 -15.57 -18.68
N GLY A 294 9.20 -15.36 -18.61
CA GLY A 294 10.01 -15.66 -17.43
C GLY A 294 9.59 -14.83 -16.21
N ILE A 295 9.47 -13.51 -16.37
CA ILE A 295 9.02 -12.61 -15.30
C ILE A 295 7.63 -12.98 -14.78
N LEU A 296 6.71 -13.35 -15.68
CA LEU A 296 5.36 -13.76 -15.29
C LEU A 296 5.33 -15.08 -14.50
N ALA A 297 6.27 -16.00 -14.77
CA ALA A 297 6.40 -17.20 -13.97
C ALA A 297 6.86 -16.88 -12.54
N GLU A 298 7.85 -16.00 -12.38
CA GLU A 298 8.32 -15.52 -11.06
C GLU A 298 7.22 -14.75 -10.33
N GLN A 299 6.51 -13.84 -11.02
CA GLN A 299 5.42 -13.07 -10.43
C GLN A 299 4.27 -13.95 -9.97
N SER A 300 3.93 -15.03 -10.73
CA SER A 300 2.92 -16.00 -10.31
C SER A 300 3.31 -16.70 -9.02
N ALA A 301 4.56 -17.18 -8.92
CA ALA A 301 5.06 -17.82 -7.71
C ALA A 301 5.06 -16.86 -6.49
N ALA A 302 5.50 -15.62 -6.68
CA ALA A 302 5.47 -14.60 -5.63
C ALA A 302 4.03 -14.28 -5.18
N THR A 303 3.08 -14.23 -6.11
CA THR A 303 1.66 -13.98 -5.77
C THR A 303 1.07 -15.15 -4.98
N ASP A 304 1.43 -16.37 -5.30
CA ASP A 304 1.00 -17.57 -4.56
C ASP A 304 1.58 -17.57 -3.13
N GLU A 305 2.85 -17.17 -2.96
CA GLU A 305 3.48 -17.03 -1.65
C GLU A 305 2.81 -15.93 -0.80
N VAL A 306 2.47 -14.79 -1.42
CA VAL A 306 1.70 -13.72 -0.76
C VAL A 306 0.33 -14.23 -0.32
N ALA A 307 -0.39 -14.97 -1.15
CA ALA A 307 -1.70 -15.53 -0.81
C ALA A 307 -1.62 -16.50 0.38
N GLN A 308 -0.59 -17.36 0.43
CA GLN A 308 -0.33 -18.23 1.56
C GLN A 308 0.00 -17.43 2.83
N GLY A 309 0.86 -16.41 2.72
CA GLY A 309 1.20 -15.52 3.83
C GLY A 309 -0.03 -14.82 4.42
N ILE A 310 -0.93 -14.33 3.57
CA ILE A 310 -2.20 -13.72 3.99
C ILE A 310 -3.06 -14.71 4.79
N THR A 311 -3.16 -15.96 4.35
CA THR A 311 -3.92 -17.01 5.04
C THR A 311 -3.33 -17.27 6.43
N ILE A 312 -2.01 -17.41 6.54
CA ILE A 312 -1.33 -17.62 7.82
C ILE A 312 -1.58 -16.43 8.77
N ILE A 313 -1.51 -15.19 8.26
CA ILE A 313 -1.75 -13.99 9.08
C ILE A 313 -3.22 -13.93 9.56
N ALA A 314 -4.18 -14.31 8.73
CA ALA A 314 -5.59 -14.36 9.08
C ALA A 314 -5.86 -15.42 10.19
N ASP A 315 -5.24 -16.59 10.07
CA ASP A 315 -5.32 -17.65 11.07
C ASP A 315 -4.71 -17.20 12.40
N LEU A 316 -3.54 -16.55 12.36
CA LEU A 316 -2.89 -15.99 13.55
C LEU A 316 -3.73 -14.88 14.20
N ALA A 317 -4.36 -14.01 13.40
CA ALA A 317 -5.26 -12.98 13.94
C ALA A 317 -6.45 -13.61 14.66
N THR A 318 -7.03 -14.67 14.11
CA THR A 318 -8.12 -15.42 14.74
C THR A 318 -7.66 -16.12 16.01
N ALA A 319 -6.51 -16.78 16.00
CA ALA A 319 -5.94 -17.43 17.17
C ALA A 319 -5.63 -16.41 18.29
N ASN A 320 -5.03 -15.26 17.94
CA ASN A 320 -4.78 -14.18 18.87
C ASN A 320 -6.06 -13.64 19.50
N ALA A 321 -7.12 -13.43 18.72
CA ALA A 321 -8.41 -12.99 19.25
C ALA A 321 -8.98 -13.98 20.27
N ASN A 322 -8.88 -15.28 20.00
CA ASN A 322 -9.34 -16.33 20.92
C ASN A 322 -8.50 -16.38 22.21
N GLU A 323 -7.17 -16.29 22.11
CA GLU A 323 -6.27 -16.27 23.27
C GLU A 323 -6.54 -15.06 24.15
N VAL A 324 -6.71 -13.88 23.54
CA VAL A 324 -7.01 -12.63 24.25
C VAL A 324 -8.41 -12.68 24.88
N MET A 325 -9.39 -13.33 24.27
CA MET A 325 -10.71 -13.56 24.89
C MET A 325 -10.59 -14.44 26.15
N SER A 326 -9.77 -15.49 26.11
CA SER A 326 -9.49 -16.34 27.27
C SER A 326 -8.80 -15.57 28.39
N LEU A 327 -7.82 -14.72 28.04
CA LEU A 327 -7.15 -13.81 28.99
C LEU A 327 -8.16 -12.84 29.62
N ALA A 328 -9.03 -12.24 28.83
CA ALA A 328 -10.06 -11.32 29.31
C ALA A 328 -11.08 -12.01 30.27
N ASP A 329 -11.42 -13.26 30.02
CA ASP A 329 -12.25 -14.06 30.96
C ASP A 329 -11.51 -14.30 32.28
N THR A 330 -10.22 -14.62 32.23
CA THR A 330 -9.38 -14.79 33.43
C THR A 330 -9.28 -13.50 34.24
N MET A 331 -9.08 -12.34 33.54
CA MET A 331 -9.08 -11.01 34.16
C MET A 331 -10.44 -10.70 34.81
N SER A 332 -11.56 -11.04 34.16
CA SER A 332 -12.91 -10.87 34.73
C SER A 332 -13.11 -11.66 36.04
N LYS A 333 -12.59 -12.88 36.07
CA LYS A 333 -12.61 -13.69 37.32
C LYS A 333 -11.74 -13.08 38.42
N THR A 334 -10.59 -12.54 38.04
CA THR A 334 -9.68 -11.81 38.96
C THR A 334 -10.36 -10.55 39.49
N ASP A 335 -10.98 -9.74 38.64
CA ASP A 335 -11.72 -8.53 39.02
C ASP A 335 -12.85 -8.85 40.01
N SER A 336 -13.56 -9.95 39.79
CA SER A 336 -14.60 -10.39 40.71
C SER A 336 -14.05 -10.71 42.12
N LYS A 337 -12.87 -11.36 42.19
CA LYS A 337 -12.19 -11.65 43.47
C LYS A 337 -11.69 -10.36 44.12
N VAL A 338 -11.02 -9.50 43.36
CA VAL A 338 -10.54 -8.21 43.83
C VAL A 338 -11.69 -7.34 44.33
N GLY A 339 -12.82 -7.30 43.59
CA GLY A 339 -14.01 -6.59 44.03
C GLY A 339 -14.57 -7.07 45.37
N LYS A 340 -14.55 -8.38 45.65
CA LYS A 340 -14.92 -8.94 46.97
C LYS A 340 -13.93 -8.48 48.01
N MET A 341 -12.62 -8.62 47.78
CA MET A 341 -11.58 -8.18 48.73
C MET A 341 -11.67 -6.68 49.02
N LEU A 342 -11.91 -5.83 48.01
CA LEU A 342 -12.17 -4.40 48.21
C LEU A 342 -13.43 -4.15 49.04
N GLY A 343 -14.49 -4.95 48.82
CA GLY A 343 -15.73 -4.89 49.62
C GLY A 343 -15.52 -5.26 51.07
N ASP A 344 -14.70 -6.27 51.35
CA ASP A 344 -14.40 -6.72 52.72
C ASP A 344 -13.51 -5.68 53.43
N ILE A 345 -12.46 -5.20 52.80
CA ILE A 345 -11.59 -4.15 53.37
C ILE A 345 -12.30 -2.78 53.50
N ALA A 346 -13.27 -2.49 52.63
CA ALA A 346 -14.07 -1.27 52.73
C ALA A 346 -14.95 -1.22 54.00
N ARG A 347 -15.16 -2.33 54.68
CA ARG A 347 -15.85 -2.42 55.98
C ARG A 347 -14.95 -2.02 57.15
N LEU A 348 -13.61 -2.05 56.92
CA LEU A 348 -12.67 -1.63 57.93
C LEU A 348 -12.66 -0.10 57.98
N SER A 349 -12.50 0.45 59.19
CA SER A 349 -12.32 1.88 59.38
C SER A 349 -10.82 2.19 59.36
N LEU A 350 -10.30 2.62 58.20
CA LEU A 350 -8.90 2.97 57.98
C LEU A 350 -8.77 4.45 57.63
N ASP A 351 -7.63 5.05 57.94
CA ASP A 351 -7.33 6.42 57.55
C ASP A 351 -7.19 6.55 56.04
N ASN A 352 -7.72 7.64 55.52
CA ASN A 352 -7.71 7.91 54.04
C ASN A 352 -8.29 6.83 53.17
N GLN A 353 -9.06 5.90 53.70
CA GLN A 353 -9.65 4.77 52.99
C GLN A 353 -10.43 5.18 51.72
N VAL A 354 -11.21 6.27 51.83
CA VAL A 354 -12.03 6.73 50.69
C VAL A 354 -11.15 7.16 49.53
N VAL A 355 -10.02 7.85 49.79
CA VAL A 355 -9.06 8.26 48.76
C VAL A 355 -8.44 7.05 48.05
N ARG A 356 -8.05 6.01 48.81
CA ARG A 356 -7.47 4.78 48.29
C ARG A 356 -8.48 3.99 47.43
N LEU A 357 -9.70 3.80 47.94
CA LEU A 357 -10.77 3.11 47.22
C LEU A 357 -11.21 3.87 45.95
N ALA A 358 -11.17 5.20 45.98
CA ALA A 358 -11.53 5.99 44.82
C ALA A 358 -10.60 5.77 43.61
N LYS A 359 -9.33 5.43 43.85
CA LYS A 359 -8.41 5.03 42.75
C LYS A 359 -8.93 3.80 42.02
N ALA A 360 -9.29 2.74 42.77
CA ALA A 360 -9.86 1.53 42.19
C ALA A 360 -11.18 1.81 41.46
N ASP A 361 -12.08 2.60 42.07
CA ASP A 361 -13.37 2.95 41.46
C ASP A 361 -13.19 3.64 40.08
N HIS A 362 -12.23 4.56 39.94
CA HIS A 362 -11.95 5.26 38.68
C HIS A 362 -11.40 4.35 37.60
N VAL A 363 -10.55 3.39 37.96
CA VAL A 363 -10.01 2.42 37.01
C VAL A 363 -11.08 1.43 36.56
N ILE A 364 -11.92 0.94 37.48
CA ILE A 364 -13.07 0.09 37.16
C ILE A 364 -14.04 0.84 36.20
N TRP A 365 -14.28 2.12 36.48
CA TRP A 365 -15.16 2.93 35.64
C TRP A 365 -14.61 3.11 34.22
N LYS A 366 -13.32 3.41 34.06
CA LYS A 366 -12.62 3.45 32.76
C LYS A 366 -12.74 2.12 32.01
N LYS A 367 -12.50 0.99 32.68
CA LYS A 367 -12.64 -0.34 32.09
C LYS A 367 -14.03 -0.58 31.52
N ARG A 368 -15.10 -0.20 32.24
CA ARG A 368 -16.48 -0.37 31.75
C ARG A 368 -16.71 0.31 30.41
N LEU A 369 -16.14 1.50 30.20
CA LEU A 369 -16.21 2.22 28.91
C LEU A 369 -15.45 1.49 27.80
N VAL A 370 -14.30 0.91 28.11
CA VAL A 370 -13.53 0.11 27.14
C VAL A 370 -14.25 -1.20 26.83
N ASP A 371 -14.83 -1.89 27.82
CA ASP A 371 -15.65 -3.09 27.60
C ASP A 371 -16.88 -2.79 26.72
N MET A 372 -17.46 -1.60 26.86
CA MET A 372 -18.51 -1.11 25.96
C MET A 372 -18.00 -0.95 24.52
N SER A 373 -16.82 -0.35 24.33
CA SER A 373 -16.27 -0.08 23.01
C SER A 373 -15.97 -1.35 22.19
N VAL A 374 -15.74 -2.47 22.85
CA VAL A 374 -15.51 -3.78 22.22
C VAL A 374 -16.76 -4.69 22.27
N GLY A 375 -17.91 -4.15 22.62
CA GLY A 375 -19.19 -4.87 22.60
C GLY A 375 -19.41 -5.85 23.74
N ARG A 376 -18.57 -5.88 24.80
CA ARG A 376 -18.67 -6.78 25.95
C ARG A 376 -19.66 -6.32 26.99
N LEU A 377 -19.98 -5.04 27.02
CA LEU A 377 -20.89 -4.40 27.96
C LEU A 377 -21.75 -3.35 27.26
N GLN A 378 -23.03 -3.28 27.61
CA GLN A 378 -23.88 -2.17 27.21
C GLN A 378 -24.00 -1.17 28.36
N LEU A 379 -23.72 0.10 28.11
CA LEU A 379 -23.84 1.19 29.05
C LEU A 379 -24.79 2.25 28.53
N LYS A 380 -25.70 2.68 29.38
CA LYS A 380 -26.53 3.85 29.11
C LYS A 380 -25.99 5.06 29.83
N ALA A 381 -25.89 6.19 29.14
CA ALA A 381 -25.34 7.41 29.70
C ALA A 381 -26.07 7.86 30.99
N ASP A 382 -27.37 7.65 31.08
CA ASP A 382 -28.21 8.03 32.22
C ASP A 382 -27.99 7.14 33.46
N GLU A 383 -27.48 5.91 33.27
CA GLU A 383 -27.17 4.98 34.36
C GLU A 383 -25.75 5.24 34.92
N LEU A 384 -24.96 6.07 34.28
CA LEU A 384 -23.61 6.41 34.75
C LEU A 384 -23.67 7.51 35.81
N THR A 385 -23.02 7.23 36.96
CA THR A 385 -22.90 8.19 38.06
C THR A 385 -22.14 9.45 37.62
N ASP A 386 -22.54 10.61 38.09
CA ASP A 386 -21.79 11.86 37.93
C ASP A 386 -20.71 12.05 39.01
N HIS A 387 -19.90 13.10 38.85
CA HIS A 387 -18.77 13.40 39.74
C HIS A 387 -19.18 13.87 41.13
N HIS A 388 -20.42 14.29 41.37
CA HIS A 388 -20.93 14.63 42.73
C HIS A 388 -21.42 13.37 43.46
N ASN A 389 -22.01 12.43 42.75
CA ASN A 389 -22.73 11.29 43.33
C ASN A 389 -21.86 10.01 43.48
N CYS A 390 -20.68 9.97 42.86
CA CYS A 390 -19.71 8.89 43.08
C CYS A 390 -19.09 8.94 44.49
N ARG A 391 -18.39 7.89 44.89
CA ARG A 391 -17.74 7.80 46.23
C ARG A 391 -16.78 8.98 46.46
N LEU A 392 -15.92 9.27 45.47
CA LEU A 392 -14.98 10.38 45.54
C LEU A 392 -15.68 11.73 45.63
N GLY A 393 -16.74 11.94 44.86
CA GLY A 393 -17.50 13.18 44.88
C GLY A 393 -18.18 13.42 46.21
N LYS A 394 -18.84 12.41 46.78
CA LYS A 394 -19.44 12.52 48.14
C LYS A 394 -18.43 12.83 49.19
N TRP A 395 -17.23 12.33 49.13
CA TRP A 395 -16.14 12.66 50.02
C TRP A 395 -15.61 14.07 49.75
N TYR A 396 -15.34 14.44 48.48
CA TYR A 396 -14.76 15.69 48.08
C TYR A 396 -15.62 16.90 48.49
N TYR A 397 -16.94 16.82 48.29
CA TYR A 397 -17.88 17.89 48.64
C TYR A 397 -18.43 17.76 50.06
N GLY A 398 -18.16 16.68 50.76
CA GLY A 398 -18.58 16.45 52.14
C GLY A 398 -17.59 16.96 53.17
N GLU A 399 -18.01 17.01 54.45
CA GLU A 399 -17.18 17.55 55.57
C GLU A 399 -15.81 16.85 55.67
N ALA A 400 -15.76 15.51 55.42
CA ALA A 400 -14.53 14.73 55.51
C ALA A 400 -13.47 15.14 54.44
N GLY A 401 -13.88 15.59 53.26
CA GLY A 401 -12.98 16.08 52.23
C GLY A 401 -12.60 17.54 52.43
N GLN A 402 -13.50 18.37 52.90
CA GLN A 402 -13.29 19.79 53.06
C GLN A 402 -12.15 20.14 54.03
N ARG A 403 -11.79 19.25 54.97
CA ARG A 403 -10.58 19.39 55.80
C ARG A 403 -9.29 19.47 54.98
N PHE A 404 -9.29 18.97 53.74
CA PHE A 404 -8.15 19.05 52.80
C PHE A 404 -8.19 20.29 51.85
N ALA A 405 -9.16 21.18 52.02
CA ALA A 405 -9.31 22.36 51.09
C ALA A 405 -8.05 23.23 50.98
N GLY A 406 -7.18 23.23 52.00
CA GLY A 406 -5.86 23.86 51.98
C GLY A 406 -4.83 23.14 51.08
N ASN A 407 -5.01 21.86 50.75
CA ASN A 407 -4.07 21.08 49.99
C ASN A 407 -4.20 21.42 48.49
N ALA A 408 -3.07 21.69 47.83
CA ALA A 408 -3.05 22.02 46.38
C ALA A 408 -3.51 20.84 45.50
N ALA A 409 -3.15 19.60 45.84
CA ALA A 409 -3.55 18.40 45.11
C ALA A 409 -5.06 18.15 45.23
N PHE A 410 -5.65 18.43 46.42
CA PHE A 410 -7.10 18.34 46.61
C PHE A 410 -7.84 19.31 45.68
N ARG A 411 -7.43 20.61 45.64
CA ARG A 411 -8.04 21.59 44.71
C ARG A 411 -7.83 21.24 43.23
N ALA A 412 -6.68 20.66 42.89
CA ALA A 412 -6.39 20.24 41.49
C ALA A 412 -7.23 19.06 41.03
N LEU A 413 -7.81 18.28 41.96
CA LEU A 413 -8.58 17.07 41.67
C LEU A 413 -9.93 17.35 40.98
N GLU A 414 -10.59 18.45 41.27
CA GLU A 414 -11.98 18.75 40.87
C GLU A 414 -12.16 18.70 39.36
N LYS A 415 -11.37 19.45 38.60
CA LYS A 415 -11.51 19.58 37.14
C LYS A 415 -11.26 18.27 36.40
N PRO A 416 -10.17 17.51 36.65
CA PRO A 416 -9.97 16.19 36.05
C PRO A 416 -11.09 15.21 36.42
N HIS A 417 -11.57 15.21 37.68
CA HIS A 417 -12.62 14.33 38.14
C HIS A 417 -13.95 14.61 37.40
N GLU A 418 -14.35 15.87 37.27
CA GLU A 418 -15.50 16.27 36.45
C GLU A 418 -15.32 15.82 34.98
N ALA A 419 -14.14 16.03 34.40
CA ALA A 419 -13.84 15.66 33.02
C ALA A 419 -13.99 14.16 32.78
N VAL A 420 -13.51 13.30 33.69
CA VAL A 420 -13.69 11.83 33.60
C VAL A 420 -15.17 11.48 33.43
N HIS A 421 -16.05 11.98 34.33
CA HIS A 421 -17.47 11.65 34.30
C HIS A 421 -18.19 12.27 33.08
N ARG A 422 -17.87 13.50 32.70
CA ARG A 422 -18.46 14.18 31.55
C ARG A 422 -18.12 13.45 30.24
N HIS A 423 -16.84 13.19 29.99
CA HIS A 423 -16.40 12.51 28.78
C HIS A 423 -16.89 11.07 28.71
N GLY A 424 -16.98 10.36 29.83
CA GLY A 424 -17.49 9.01 29.84
C GLY A 424 -18.99 8.90 29.58
N LYS A 425 -19.80 9.82 30.11
CA LYS A 425 -21.23 9.91 29.75
C LYS A 425 -21.42 10.22 28.27
N GLU A 426 -20.60 11.15 27.73
CA GLU A 426 -20.65 11.48 26.30
C GLU A 426 -20.22 10.30 25.43
N ALA A 427 -19.17 9.57 25.82
CA ALA A 427 -18.75 8.34 25.13
C ALA A 427 -19.89 7.31 25.07
N ALA A 428 -20.58 7.06 26.20
CA ALA A 428 -21.70 6.12 26.22
C ALA A 428 -22.88 6.58 25.34
N ARG A 429 -23.18 7.89 25.32
CA ARG A 429 -24.22 8.48 24.47
C ARG A 429 -23.89 8.35 22.99
N LEU A 430 -22.65 8.65 22.58
CA LEU A 430 -22.18 8.55 21.21
C LEU A 430 -22.19 7.10 20.73
N PHE A 431 -21.71 6.18 21.56
CA PHE A 431 -21.68 4.75 21.25
C PHE A 431 -23.09 4.21 21.03
N SER A 432 -24.06 4.58 21.88
CA SER A 432 -25.48 4.19 21.76
C SER A 432 -26.13 4.74 20.49
N SER A 433 -25.62 5.86 19.93
CA SER A 433 -26.12 6.45 18.69
C SER A 433 -25.33 5.98 17.44
N GLY A 434 -24.46 4.99 17.55
CA GLY A 434 -23.69 4.44 16.43
C GLY A 434 -22.48 5.28 15.99
N ARG A 435 -22.15 6.38 16.69
CA ARG A 435 -21.01 7.27 16.40
C ARG A 435 -19.74 6.74 17.06
N ILE A 436 -19.25 5.60 16.57
CA ILE A 436 -18.22 4.81 17.24
C ILE A 436 -16.88 5.55 17.35
N GLU A 437 -16.40 6.17 16.25
CA GLU A 437 -15.10 6.88 16.24
C GLU A 437 -15.08 8.04 17.23
N GLU A 438 -16.18 8.78 17.31
CA GLU A 438 -16.30 9.89 18.26
C GLU A 438 -16.39 9.39 19.70
N ALA A 439 -17.07 8.27 19.92
CA ALA A 439 -17.11 7.61 21.24
C ALA A 439 -15.70 7.20 21.69
N LEU A 440 -14.90 6.61 20.79
CA LEU A 440 -13.52 6.23 21.08
C LEU A 440 -12.63 7.44 21.39
N SER A 441 -12.84 8.56 20.68
CA SER A 441 -12.17 9.82 20.98
C SER A 441 -12.49 10.33 22.39
N GLU A 442 -13.75 10.25 22.82
CA GLU A 442 -14.17 10.63 24.19
C GLU A 442 -13.56 9.69 25.24
N ILE A 443 -13.49 8.37 24.98
CA ILE A 443 -12.81 7.41 25.87
C ILE A 443 -11.32 7.78 26.03
N GLY A 444 -10.64 8.21 24.99
CA GLY A 444 -9.26 8.71 25.07
C GLY A 444 -9.12 9.93 26.00
N LYS A 445 -10.10 10.85 26.01
CA LYS A 445 -10.12 12.00 26.92
C LYS A 445 -10.36 11.57 28.38
N VAL A 446 -11.19 10.53 28.59
CA VAL A 446 -11.35 9.90 29.92
C VAL A 446 -10.03 9.35 30.42
N GLU A 447 -9.23 8.72 29.57
CA GLU A 447 -7.93 8.15 29.95
C GLU A 447 -6.96 9.21 30.46
N VAL A 448 -6.84 10.31 29.73
CA VAL A 448 -6.00 11.45 30.13
C VAL A 448 -6.47 12.03 31.45
N ALA A 449 -7.76 12.36 31.58
CA ALA A 449 -8.32 12.93 32.79
C ALA A 449 -8.21 11.97 34.00
N SER A 450 -8.38 10.66 33.78
CA SER A 450 -8.22 9.64 34.84
C SER A 450 -6.78 9.58 35.39
N THR A 451 -5.78 9.76 34.52
CA THR A 451 -4.37 9.83 34.94
C THR A 451 -4.13 11.01 35.89
N ASP A 452 -4.70 12.17 35.57
CA ASP A 452 -4.59 13.36 36.41
C ASP A 452 -5.33 13.18 37.75
N VAL A 453 -6.49 12.49 37.77
CA VAL A 453 -7.21 12.14 38.99
C VAL A 453 -6.34 11.26 39.89
N LEU A 454 -5.78 10.17 39.37
CA LEU A 454 -4.93 9.25 40.13
C LEU A 454 -3.70 9.97 40.69
N ALA A 455 -3.01 10.77 39.86
CA ALA A 455 -1.86 11.55 40.30
C ALA A 455 -2.21 12.57 41.40
N SER A 456 -3.41 13.15 41.35
CA SER A 456 -3.89 14.07 42.44
C SER A 456 -4.20 13.30 43.72
N LEU A 457 -4.86 12.12 43.64
CA LEU A 457 -5.15 11.28 44.80
C LEU A 457 -3.86 10.78 45.48
N ASP A 458 -2.79 10.49 44.72
CA ASP A 458 -1.50 10.08 45.27
C ASP A 458 -0.80 11.17 46.10
N ARG A 459 -1.10 12.44 45.80
CA ARG A 459 -0.50 13.62 46.48
C ARG A 459 -1.33 14.13 47.66
N ILE A 460 -2.56 13.61 47.85
CA ILE A 460 -3.38 13.95 49.00
C ILE A 460 -2.88 13.10 50.17
N LYS A 461 -1.97 13.69 50.97
CA LYS A 461 -1.50 13.11 52.24
C LYS A 461 -2.11 13.95 53.37
N GLU A 462 -2.36 13.30 54.50
CA GLU A 462 -2.79 13.97 55.74
C GLU A 462 -1.78 15.01 56.20
#